data_2fd62ad6f419b30f5187050b9bc2a086
#
_entry.id   2fd62ad6f419b30f5187050b9bc2a086
#
_cell.length_a   1.000
_cell.length_b   1.000
_cell.length_c   1.000
_cell.angle_alpha   90.00
_cell.angle_beta   90.00
_cell.angle_gamma   90.00
#
_symmetry.space_group_name_H-M   'P 1'
#
loop_
_entity.id
_entity.type
_entity.pdbx_description
1 polymer ?
#
loop_
_entity_poly.entity_id
_entity_poly.type
_entity_poly.pdbx_seq_one_letter_code
_entity_poly.pdbx_strand_id
1 'polypeptide(L)'
;MKKTVTAVLLLCGALSAHAEEAVLKVGFCARTITSAAAPFAIAMKRGWYGKMKVQLVPVPGSTDCVKLVATGDLPWSLPSIEPIPAARQQGVKAKIFYTAYQGNIYGIAVPKESAIHSVKDLKGKKIGVASMGSAGVHVARGLLAMNGLDPDKDAQIVVAGEAAQAAALIRSGQVQALSLYDTQYALVESAGQPVRMLDSGPVARFPSNGFYALEETVRKDRTAAVALTKGYAMGTVFAVANPEAAVKILYDVYPQTKPTGKTEEQALRDDVKTLLARAEHWKLEAGGVKRWGESSIKDFDAYEDFLVRWKVIKEKVPATDIVTNELVDEVNKFDAAAVAAEAKAWK
;
A
#
# COMPACT_ATOMS: atom_id res chain seq x y z
N MET A 1 61.17 -15.80 -56.21
CA MET A 1 59.97 -16.34 -55.56
C MET A 1 59.90 -15.73 -54.17
N LYS A 2 59.11 -14.67 -54.01
CA LYS A 2 58.90 -14.01 -52.72
C LYS A 2 57.52 -14.44 -52.17
N LYS A 3 57.48 -15.11 -51.02
CA LYS A 3 56.28 -15.54 -50.34
C LYS A 3 55.84 -14.42 -49.41
N THR A 4 54.67 -13.80 -49.66
CA THR A 4 54.04 -12.81 -48.82
C THR A 4 53.17 -13.57 -47.83
N VAL A 5 53.43 -13.40 -46.51
CA VAL A 5 52.59 -13.94 -45.41
C VAL A 5 51.66 -12.82 -45.00
N THR A 6 50.37 -13.01 -45.23
CA THR A 6 49.30 -12.10 -44.79
C THR A 6 48.86 -12.50 -43.35
N ALA A 7 49.16 -11.66 -42.39
CA ALA A 7 48.70 -11.83 -41.03
C ALA A 7 47.24 -11.28 -40.91
N VAL A 8 46.30 -12.15 -40.60
CA VAL A 8 44.92 -11.81 -40.29
C VAL A 8 44.83 -11.48 -38.80
N LEU A 9 44.67 -10.20 -38.45
CA LEU A 9 44.33 -9.77 -37.08
C LEU A 9 42.83 -10.04 -36.83
N LEU A 10 42.54 -11.03 -35.98
CA LEU A 10 41.21 -11.21 -35.40
C LEU A 10 41.00 -10.15 -34.33
N LEU A 11 40.20 -9.11 -34.64
CA LEU A 11 39.65 -8.19 -33.62
C LEU A 11 38.51 -8.92 -32.88
N CYS A 12 38.80 -9.45 -31.69
CA CYS A 12 37.79 -9.85 -30.74
C CYS A 12 37.11 -8.57 -30.15
N GLY A 13 36.05 -8.12 -30.78
CA GLY A 13 35.16 -7.12 -30.21
C GLY A 13 34.48 -7.69 -28.97
N ALA A 14 34.90 -7.26 -27.78
CA ALA A 14 34.17 -7.50 -26.55
C ALA A 14 32.83 -6.78 -26.65
N LEU A 15 31.78 -7.49 -27.01
CA LEU A 15 30.38 -7.05 -26.81
C LEU A 15 30.18 -6.99 -25.31
N SER A 16 30.30 -5.78 -24.75
CA SER A 16 29.79 -5.48 -23.42
C SER A 16 28.27 -5.64 -23.47
N ALA A 17 27.78 -6.82 -23.14
CA ALA A 17 26.37 -7.03 -22.88
C ALA A 17 25.99 -6.13 -21.69
N HIS A 18 25.42 -4.98 -21.98
CA HIS A 18 24.69 -4.21 -20.99
C HIS A 18 23.51 -5.09 -20.59
N ALA A 19 23.64 -5.74 -19.43
CA ALA A 19 22.49 -6.43 -18.83
C ALA A 19 21.43 -5.36 -18.58
N GLU A 20 20.35 -5.41 -19.33
CA GLU A 20 19.20 -4.53 -19.17
C GLU A 20 18.71 -4.65 -17.73
N GLU A 21 18.65 -3.52 -17.01
CA GLU A 21 18.19 -3.51 -15.63
C GLU A 21 16.73 -4.00 -15.57
N ALA A 22 16.49 -5.07 -14.84
CA ALA A 22 15.15 -5.63 -14.73
C ALA A 22 14.21 -4.63 -14.01
N VAL A 23 13.14 -4.25 -14.68
CA VAL A 23 12.13 -3.33 -14.11
C VAL A 23 11.02 -4.14 -13.47
N LEU A 24 10.87 -4.00 -12.14
CA LEU A 24 9.76 -4.57 -11.39
C LEU A 24 8.60 -3.57 -11.36
N LYS A 25 7.56 -3.84 -12.13
CA LYS A 25 6.31 -3.04 -12.09
C LYS A 25 5.48 -3.49 -10.89
N VAL A 26 5.17 -2.56 -9.98
CA VAL A 26 4.37 -2.80 -8.79
C VAL A 26 3.13 -1.91 -8.81
N GLY A 27 1.95 -2.51 -8.78
CA GLY A 27 0.69 -1.78 -8.63
C GLY A 27 0.59 -1.09 -7.28
N PHE A 28 0.63 0.23 -7.27
CA PHE A 28 0.36 1.07 -6.11
C PHE A 28 -1.13 1.39 -6.10
N CYS A 29 -1.88 0.79 -5.16
CA CYS A 29 -3.35 0.73 -5.22
C CYS A 29 -4.03 2.03 -4.74
N ALA A 30 -3.55 3.15 -5.27
CA ALA A 30 -4.08 4.51 -5.14
C ALA A 30 -3.87 5.26 -6.46
N ARG A 31 -4.68 6.29 -6.71
CA ARG A 31 -4.55 7.15 -7.92
C ARG A 31 -3.29 7.98 -7.89
N THR A 32 -2.85 8.36 -6.70
CA THR A 32 -1.68 9.21 -6.48
C THR A 32 -0.63 8.50 -5.64
N ILE A 33 0.64 8.65 -5.99
CA ILE A 33 1.77 8.22 -5.16
C ILE A 33 1.94 9.27 -4.07
N THR A 34 1.78 8.86 -2.81
CA THR A 34 1.95 9.71 -1.63
C THR A 34 3.24 9.37 -0.90
N SER A 35 3.53 10.08 0.18
CA SER A 35 4.70 9.80 1.04
C SER A 35 4.70 8.38 1.65
N ALA A 36 3.58 7.65 1.63
CA ALA A 36 3.55 6.21 1.91
C ALA A 36 4.42 5.36 0.97
N ALA A 37 4.84 5.91 -0.18
CA ALA A 37 5.76 5.25 -1.11
C ALA A 37 7.25 5.45 -0.76
N ALA A 38 7.56 6.24 0.28
CA ALA A 38 8.95 6.50 0.68
C ALA A 38 9.80 5.23 0.87
N PRO A 39 9.30 4.10 1.43
CA PRO A 39 10.09 2.87 1.52
C PRO A 39 10.62 2.38 0.17
N PHE A 40 9.84 2.49 -0.90
CA PHE A 40 10.29 2.13 -2.25
C PHE A 40 11.38 3.07 -2.75
N ALA A 41 11.20 4.38 -2.58
CA ALA A 41 12.16 5.39 -3.00
C ALA A 41 13.51 5.24 -2.27
N ILE A 42 13.46 5.01 -0.96
CA ILE A 42 14.64 4.78 -0.14
C ILE A 42 15.40 3.54 -0.62
N ALA A 43 14.71 2.42 -0.81
CA ALA A 43 15.32 1.18 -1.27
C ALA A 43 15.96 1.34 -2.66
N MET A 44 15.35 2.09 -3.57
CA MET A 44 15.94 2.45 -4.87
C MET A 44 17.18 3.31 -4.70
N LYS A 45 17.11 4.40 -3.93
CA LYS A 45 18.23 5.33 -3.69
C LYS A 45 19.43 4.65 -3.04
N ARG A 46 19.15 3.65 -2.17
CA ARG A 46 20.17 2.88 -1.44
C ARG A 46 20.68 1.64 -2.21
N GLY A 47 20.11 1.33 -3.39
CA GLY A 47 20.47 0.15 -4.14
C GLY A 47 20.07 -1.19 -3.48
N TRP A 48 19.11 -1.19 -2.58
CA TRP A 48 18.68 -2.38 -1.82
C TRP A 48 17.86 -3.36 -2.65
N TYR A 49 17.48 -2.98 -3.86
CA TYR A 49 16.90 -3.89 -4.86
C TYR A 49 17.96 -4.56 -5.76
N GLY A 50 19.27 -4.32 -5.49
CA GLY A 50 20.36 -4.82 -6.33
C GLY A 50 20.33 -4.16 -7.71
N LYS A 51 20.31 -4.99 -8.78
CA LYS A 51 20.26 -4.50 -10.19
C LYS A 51 18.84 -4.23 -10.70
N MET A 52 17.80 -4.36 -9.84
CA MET A 52 16.43 -4.16 -10.24
C MET A 52 15.98 -2.72 -9.97
N LYS A 53 15.16 -2.17 -10.86
CA LYS A 53 14.44 -0.92 -10.65
C LYS A 53 12.99 -1.23 -10.32
N VAL A 54 12.44 -0.54 -9.34
CA VAL A 54 11.00 -0.63 -9.01
C VAL A 54 10.27 0.54 -9.66
N GLN A 55 9.28 0.21 -10.50
CA GLN A 55 8.38 1.17 -11.08
C GLN A 55 7.01 1.04 -10.41
N LEU A 56 6.58 2.07 -9.68
CA LEU A 56 5.24 2.13 -9.13
C LEU A 56 4.24 2.53 -10.22
N VAL A 57 3.18 1.74 -10.33
CA VAL A 57 2.07 1.97 -11.27
C VAL A 57 0.85 2.36 -10.45
N PRO A 58 0.39 3.63 -10.48
CA PRO A 58 -0.83 4.04 -9.79
C PRO A 58 -2.03 3.29 -10.34
N VAL A 59 -2.83 2.70 -9.43
CA VAL A 59 -4.05 1.95 -9.76
C VAL A 59 -5.19 2.48 -8.90
N PRO A 60 -6.41 2.70 -9.45
CA PRO A 60 -7.48 3.40 -8.74
C PRO A 60 -8.01 2.76 -7.45
N GLY A 61 -7.58 1.55 -7.10
CA GLY A 61 -8.00 0.88 -5.87
C GLY A 61 -7.55 -0.56 -5.80
N SER A 62 -7.77 -1.18 -4.64
CA SER A 62 -7.31 -2.54 -4.34
C SER A 62 -8.01 -3.61 -5.21
N THR A 63 -9.28 -3.41 -5.54
CA THR A 63 -10.02 -4.31 -6.44
C THR A 63 -9.38 -4.35 -7.84
N ASP A 64 -9.00 -3.19 -8.37
CA ASP A 64 -8.34 -3.11 -9.67
C ASP A 64 -6.92 -3.69 -9.63
N CYS A 65 -6.18 -3.47 -8.54
CA CYS A 65 -4.88 -4.10 -8.30
C CYS A 65 -4.95 -5.63 -8.33
N VAL A 66 -5.92 -6.21 -7.62
CA VAL A 66 -6.13 -7.66 -7.58
C VAL A 66 -6.47 -8.19 -8.97
N LYS A 67 -7.32 -7.48 -9.71
CA LYS A 67 -7.70 -7.83 -11.09
C LYS A 67 -6.50 -7.81 -12.03
N LEU A 68 -5.67 -6.75 -12.01
CA LEU A 68 -4.49 -6.64 -12.88
C LEU A 68 -3.45 -7.74 -12.59
N VAL A 69 -3.31 -8.19 -11.34
CA VAL A 69 -2.48 -9.36 -11.02
C VAL A 69 -3.12 -10.64 -11.53
N ALA A 70 -4.43 -10.80 -11.38
CA ALA A 70 -5.15 -11.99 -11.85
C ALA A 70 -5.07 -12.17 -13.36
N THR A 71 -5.05 -11.07 -14.15
CA THR A 71 -4.91 -11.09 -15.61
C THR A 71 -3.46 -11.15 -16.09
N GLY A 72 -2.48 -10.98 -15.19
CA GLY A 72 -1.05 -10.94 -15.54
C GLY A 72 -0.56 -9.59 -16.08
N ASP A 73 -1.41 -8.55 -16.10
CA ASP A 73 -1.03 -7.21 -16.56
C ASP A 73 -0.02 -6.53 -15.60
N LEU A 74 -0.08 -6.90 -14.31
CA LEU A 74 0.92 -6.53 -13.31
C LEU A 74 1.43 -7.77 -12.59
N PRO A 75 2.76 -7.98 -12.51
CA PRO A 75 3.33 -9.11 -11.78
C PRO A 75 3.17 -8.97 -10.25
N TRP A 76 3.20 -7.74 -9.74
CA TRP A 76 3.19 -7.41 -8.32
C TRP A 76 2.24 -6.25 -8.05
N SER A 77 1.55 -6.29 -6.91
CA SER A 77 0.76 -5.15 -6.42
C SER A 77 0.70 -5.13 -4.91
N LEU A 78 0.16 -4.03 -4.33
CA LEU A 78 0.03 -3.84 -2.88
C LEU A 78 -1.44 -3.56 -2.49
N PRO A 79 -2.39 -4.47 -2.79
CA PRO A 79 -3.79 -4.31 -2.44
C PRO A 79 -4.06 -4.51 -0.95
N SER A 80 -5.21 -4.05 -0.50
CA SER A 80 -5.82 -4.49 0.75
C SER A 80 -6.46 -5.87 0.59
N ILE A 81 -6.87 -6.47 1.72
CA ILE A 81 -7.31 -7.86 1.80
C ILE A 81 -8.69 -8.07 1.17
N GLU A 82 -9.61 -7.11 1.30
CA GLU A 82 -11.05 -7.29 1.07
C GLU A 82 -11.43 -7.85 -0.31
N PRO A 83 -10.78 -7.49 -1.44
CA PRO A 83 -11.10 -8.07 -2.74
C PRO A 83 -10.46 -9.45 -2.99
N ILE A 84 -9.49 -9.89 -2.18
CA ILE A 84 -8.69 -11.09 -2.43
C ILE A 84 -9.52 -12.38 -2.29
N PRO A 85 -10.37 -12.56 -1.25
CA PRO A 85 -11.19 -13.75 -1.12
C PRO A 85 -12.10 -13.99 -2.33
N ALA A 86 -12.72 -12.92 -2.84
CA ALA A 86 -13.59 -13.04 -4.02
C ALA A 86 -12.80 -13.48 -5.28
N ALA A 87 -11.58 -12.98 -5.46
CA ALA A 87 -10.70 -13.43 -6.55
C ALA A 87 -10.29 -14.90 -6.36
N ARG A 88 -9.98 -15.31 -5.13
CA ARG A 88 -9.64 -16.72 -4.82
C ARG A 88 -10.79 -17.69 -5.14
N GLN A 89 -12.04 -17.32 -4.79
CA GLN A 89 -13.24 -18.07 -5.12
C GLN A 89 -13.47 -18.20 -6.64
N GLN A 90 -13.00 -17.22 -7.42
CA GLN A 90 -13.01 -17.26 -8.88
C GLN A 90 -11.84 -18.07 -9.49
N GLY A 91 -11.03 -18.74 -8.66
CA GLY A 91 -9.94 -19.59 -9.09
C GLY A 91 -8.59 -18.88 -9.26
N VAL A 92 -8.47 -17.61 -8.88
CA VAL A 92 -7.21 -16.88 -8.94
C VAL A 92 -6.24 -17.42 -7.90
N LYS A 93 -5.15 -18.05 -8.36
CA LYS A 93 -4.09 -18.61 -7.50
C LYS A 93 -3.04 -17.57 -7.19
N ALA A 94 -3.39 -16.59 -6.36
CA ALA A 94 -2.52 -15.52 -5.90
C ALA A 94 -2.61 -15.35 -4.39
N LYS A 95 -1.52 -14.89 -3.76
CA LYS A 95 -1.42 -14.71 -2.31
C LYS A 95 -0.72 -13.40 -1.95
N ILE A 96 -1.02 -12.89 -0.77
CA ILE A 96 -0.14 -11.95 -0.07
C ILE A 96 1.06 -12.75 0.43
N PHE A 97 2.26 -12.36 0.02
CA PHE A 97 3.53 -12.97 0.43
C PHE A 97 4.38 -12.07 1.34
N TYR A 98 3.86 -10.90 1.67
CA TYR A 98 4.43 -9.95 2.63
C TYR A 98 3.32 -9.01 3.12
N THR A 99 2.96 -9.07 4.40
CA THR A 99 2.02 -8.13 5.01
C THR A 99 2.74 -6.82 5.30
N ALA A 100 2.38 -5.77 4.56
CA ALA A 100 3.03 -4.46 4.68
C ALA A 100 2.45 -3.63 5.82
N TYR A 101 1.14 -3.71 6.05
CA TYR A 101 0.45 -2.94 7.09
C TYR A 101 -0.19 -3.89 8.08
N GLN A 102 0.34 -3.86 9.30
CA GLN A 102 -0.07 -4.75 10.40
C GLN A 102 -1.35 -4.30 11.10
N GLY A 103 -1.77 -3.05 10.90
CA GLY A 103 -3.07 -2.51 11.31
C GLY A 103 -3.85 -1.99 10.12
N ASN A 104 -5.19 -1.91 10.25
CA ASN A 104 -6.04 -1.44 9.17
C ASN A 104 -5.89 0.07 8.96
N ILE A 105 -5.64 0.45 7.71
CA ILE A 105 -5.46 1.85 7.31
C ILE A 105 -6.79 2.55 6.98
N TYR A 106 -7.89 1.79 6.88
CA TYR A 106 -9.20 2.29 6.48
C TYR A 106 -10.11 2.51 7.68
N GLY A 107 -11.07 3.41 7.53
CA GLY A 107 -12.10 3.69 8.51
C GLY A 107 -13.07 4.71 7.94
N ILE A 108 -13.98 5.21 8.78
CA ILE A 108 -14.90 6.29 8.42
C ILE A 108 -14.55 7.53 9.23
N ALA A 109 -14.34 8.65 8.55
CA ALA A 109 -14.13 9.95 9.17
C ALA A 109 -15.26 10.91 8.82
N VAL A 110 -15.50 11.85 9.72
CA VAL A 110 -16.47 12.96 9.57
C VAL A 110 -15.76 14.29 9.85
N PRO A 111 -16.30 15.44 9.42
CA PRO A 111 -15.78 16.74 9.85
C PRO A 111 -15.63 16.79 11.37
N LYS A 112 -14.57 17.40 11.87
CA LYS A 112 -14.26 17.45 13.31
C LYS A 112 -15.43 17.93 14.14
N GLU A 113 -16.15 18.95 13.67
CA GLU A 113 -17.31 19.58 14.36
C GLU A 113 -18.67 18.97 13.91
N SER A 114 -18.66 17.80 13.25
CA SER A 114 -19.89 17.13 12.82
C SER A 114 -20.72 16.63 13.99
N ALA A 115 -22.05 16.73 13.89
CA ALA A 115 -22.99 16.09 14.84
C ALA A 115 -23.07 14.56 14.67
N ILE A 116 -22.40 13.96 13.68
CA ILE A 116 -22.34 12.51 13.49
C ILE A 116 -21.31 11.95 14.47
N HIS A 117 -21.70 11.23 15.50
CA HIS A 117 -20.81 10.70 16.54
C HIS A 117 -20.56 9.19 16.41
N SER A 118 -21.41 8.48 15.68
CA SER A 118 -21.32 7.04 15.49
C SER A 118 -21.65 6.65 14.05
N VAL A 119 -21.31 5.42 13.67
CA VAL A 119 -21.68 4.87 12.34
C VAL A 119 -23.19 4.79 12.18
N LYS A 120 -23.98 4.65 13.26
CA LYS A 120 -25.45 4.64 13.21
C LYS A 120 -26.03 5.96 12.72
N ASP A 121 -25.36 7.07 12.98
CA ASP A 121 -25.79 8.42 12.57
C ASP A 121 -25.60 8.65 11.06
N LEU A 122 -24.99 7.70 10.36
CA LEU A 122 -24.81 7.73 8.91
C LEU A 122 -26.07 7.33 8.13
N LYS A 123 -27.17 6.95 8.83
CA LYS A 123 -28.44 6.65 8.15
C LYS A 123 -28.93 7.86 7.34
N GLY A 124 -29.22 7.62 6.05
CA GLY A 124 -29.62 8.66 5.09
C GLY A 124 -28.48 9.58 4.62
N LYS A 125 -27.20 9.29 4.95
CA LYS A 125 -26.07 10.13 4.62
C LYS A 125 -25.27 9.58 3.43
N LYS A 126 -24.47 10.46 2.82
CA LYS A 126 -23.53 10.10 1.77
C LYS A 126 -22.13 9.91 2.37
N ILE A 127 -21.50 8.79 2.02
CA ILE A 127 -20.14 8.42 2.41
C ILE A 127 -19.27 8.48 1.16
N GLY A 128 -18.29 9.38 1.17
CA GLY A 128 -17.34 9.53 0.05
C GLY A 128 -16.22 8.51 0.13
N VAL A 129 -15.89 7.88 -1.00
CA VAL A 129 -14.76 6.97 -1.16
C VAL A 129 -13.80 7.48 -2.24
N ALA A 130 -12.55 7.01 -2.25
CA ALA A 130 -11.57 7.41 -3.26
C ALA A 130 -11.99 7.01 -4.68
N SER A 131 -12.48 5.79 -4.83
CA SER A 131 -13.05 5.21 -6.06
C SER A 131 -13.96 4.05 -5.69
N MET A 132 -14.77 3.55 -6.63
CA MET A 132 -15.57 2.34 -6.39
C MET A 132 -14.73 1.05 -6.32
N GLY A 133 -13.49 1.06 -6.80
CA GLY A 133 -12.51 -0.02 -6.61
C GLY A 133 -11.71 0.08 -5.31
N SER A 134 -11.91 1.15 -4.51
CA SER A 134 -11.23 1.33 -3.23
C SER A 134 -11.75 0.37 -2.16
N ALA A 135 -10.85 -0.13 -1.31
CA ALA A 135 -11.20 -0.91 -0.13
C ALA A 135 -12.09 -0.14 0.87
N GLY A 136 -12.07 1.19 0.84
CA GLY A 136 -12.99 2.02 1.61
C GLY A 136 -14.47 1.71 1.37
N VAL A 137 -14.82 1.19 0.18
CA VAL A 137 -16.18 0.70 -0.11
C VAL A 137 -16.53 -0.50 0.76
N HIS A 138 -15.64 -1.49 0.82
CA HIS A 138 -15.83 -2.73 1.59
C HIS A 138 -15.85 -2.45 3.10
N VAL A 139 -14.93 -1.61 3.57
CA VAL A 139 -14.87 -1.20 4.99
C VAL A 139 -16.11 -0.42 5.39
N ALA A 140 -16.57 0.54 4.58
CA ALA A 140 -17.81 1.27 4.85
C ALA A 140 -19.02 0.32 4.94
N ARG A 141 -19.16 -0.61 4.01
CA ARG A 141 -20.24 -1.61 4.02
C ARG A 141 -20.21 -2.48 5.27
N GLY A 142 -19.02 -2.99 5.64
CA GLY A 142 -18.85 -3.80 6.86
C GLY A 142 -19.18 -3.03 8.13
N LEU A 143 -18.74 -1.78 8.26
CA LEU A 143 -19.01 -0.93 9.41
C LEU A 143 -20.48 -0.54 9.51
N LEU A 144 -21.16 -0.22 8.39
CA LEU A 144 -22.61 0.02 8.35
C LEU A 144 -23.36 -1.21 8.83
N ALA A 145 -23.09 -2.39 8.26
CA ALA A 145 -23.75 -3.63 8.61
C ALA A 145 -23.52 -4.03 10.09
N MET A 146 -22.29 -3.86 10.59
CA MET A 146 -21.93 -4.11 11.99
C MET A 146 -22.75 -3.23 12.96
N ASN A 147 -23.12 -2.02 12.51
CA ASN A 147 -23.92 -1.08 13.31
C ASN A 147 -25.42 -1.17 13.04
N GLY A 148 -25.88 -2.23 12.37
CA GLY A 148 -27.31 -2.50 12.14
C GLY A 148 -27.94 -1.69 11.01
N LEU A 149 -27.12 -1.11 10.12
CA LEU A 149 -27.57 -0.42 8.92
C LEU A 149 -27.45 -1.33 7.70
N ASP A 150 -28.43 -1.24 6.80
CA ASP A 150 -28.35 -1.89 5.48
C ASP A 150 -27.44 -1.04 4.57
N PRO A 151 -26.24 -1.55 4.16
CA PRO A 151 -25.30 -0.77 3.37
C PRO A 151 -25.77 -0.44 1.94
N ASP A 152 -26.87 -1.07 1.49
CA ASP A 152 -27.46 -0.80 0.16
C ASP A 152 -28.64 0.18 0.21
N LYS A 153 -29.21 0.43 1.42
CA LYS A 153 -30.42 1.25 1.58
C LYS A 153 -30.25 2.41 2.53
N ASP A 154 -29.52 2.18 3.65
CA ASP A 154 -29.47 3.14 4.74
C ASP A 154 -28.38 4.22 4.58
N ALA A 155 -27.43 4.05 3.67
CA ALA A 155 -26.43 5.06 3.32
C ALA A 155 -26.04 4.98 1.85
N GLN A 156 -25.60 6.09 1.29
CA GLN A 156 -25.16 6.14 -0.11
C GLN A 156 -23.64 6.25 -0.17
N ILE A 157 -22.96 5.25 -0.75
CA ILE A 157 -21.52 5.30 -1.02
C ILE A 157 -21.31 5.95 -2.40
N VAL A 158 -20.54 7.05 -2.44
CA VAL A 158 -20.29 7.84 -3.64
C VAL A 158 -18.80 8.13 -3.81
N VAL A 159 -18.34 8.36 -5.04
CA VAL A 159 -16.94 8.74 -5.30
C VAL A 159 -16.72 10.19 -4.85
N ALA A 160 -15.83 10.40 -3.89
CA ALA A 160 -15.35 11.71 -3.45
C ALA A 160 -13.95 12.05 -3.98
N GLY A 161 -13.23 11.06 -4.51
CA GLY A 161 -11.84 11.22 -4.94
C GLY A 161 -10.86 11.23 -3.77
N GLU A 162 -9.71 11.86 -3.97
CA GLU A 162 -8.59 11.87 -3.02
C GLU A 162 -8.20 13.29 -2.63
N ALA A 163 -7.53 13.44 -1.49
CA ALA A 163 -6.91 14.67 -1.01
C ALA A 163 -7.84 15.90 -1.09
N ALA A 164 -7.45 16.94 -1.83
CA ALA A 164 -8.17 18.20 -1.94
C ALA A 164 -9.58 18.06 -2.52
N GLN A 165 -9.82 17.10 -3.42
CA GLN A 165 -11.15 16.85 -3.97
C GLN A 165 -12.09 16.32 -2.88
N ALA A 166 -11.67 15.32 -2.11
CA ALA A 166 -12.45 14.79 -0.99
C ALA A 166 -12.68 15.86 0.09
N ALA A 167 -11.65 16.68 0.38
CA ALA A 167 -11.75 17.81 1.31
C ALA A 167 -12.81 18.85 0.85
N ALA A 168 -12.88 19.14 -0.43
CA ALA A 168 -13.87 20.08 -0.98
C ALA A 168 -15.29 19.54 -0.87
N LEU A 169 -15.51 18.25 -1.19
CA LEU A 169 -16.85 17.65 -1.17
C LEU A 169 -17.39 17.51 0.27
N ILE A 170 -16.54 17.17 1.24
CA ILE A 170 -16.97 17.07 2.64
C ILE A 170 -17.20 18.47 3.25
N ARG A 171 -16.39 19.46 2.90
CA ARG A 171 -16.54 20.85 3.35
C ARG A 171 -17.82 21.49 2.84
N SER A 172 -18.19 21.22 1.58
CA SER A 172 -19.44 21.73 0.99
C SER A 172 -20.68 20.95 1.42
N GLY A 173 -20.55 19.89 2.22
CA GLY A 173 -21.66 19.05 2.68
C GLY A 173 -22.25 18.15 1.58
N GLN A 174 -21.57 18.01 0.43
CA GLN A 174 -22.00 17.08 -0.63
C GLN A 174 -21.85 15.62 -0.20
N VAL A 175 -20.89 15.34 0.69
CA VAL A 175 -20.79 14.10 1.48
C VAL A 175 -20.68 14.45 2.96
N GLN A 176 -21.20 13.61 3.84
CA GLN A 176 -21.21 13.84 5.28
C GLN A 176 -20.12 13.07 6.01
N ALA A 177 -19.58 12.03 5.36
CA ALA A 177 -18.49 11.22 5.86
C ALA A 177 -17.56 10.80 4.71
N LEU A 178 -16.35 10.40 5.05
CA LEU A 178 -15.37 9.82 4.12
C LEU A 178 -14.98 8.44 4.61
N SER A 179 -14.93 7.45 3.71
CA SER A 179 -14.29 6.16 3.95
C SER A 179 -13.06 6.05 3.07
N LEU A 180 -11.99 6.63 3.55
CA LEU A 180 -10.68 6.69 2.92
C LEU A 180 -9.67 5.89 3.76
N TYR A 181 -8.39 6.19 3.59
CA TYR A 181 -7.29 5.59 4.32
C TYR A 181 -6.38 6.66 4.94
N ASP A 182 -5.56 6.26 5.88
CA ASP A 182 -4.71 7.07 6.75
C ASP A 182 -4.06 8.28 6.07
N THR A 183 -3.29 8.04 4.97
CA THR A 183 -2.60 9.11 4.25
C THR A 183 -3.57 10.08 3.57
N GLN A 184 -4.75 9.61 3.15
CA GLN A 184 -5.75 10.49 2.56
C GLN A 184 -6.40 11.38 3.61
N TYR A 185 -6.59 10.89 4.83
CA TYR A 185 -7.07 11.75 5.94
C TYR A 185 -6.05 12.83 6.27
N ALA A 186 -4.77 12.48 6.33
CA ALA A 186 -3.71 13.48 6.53
C ALA A 186 -3.71 14.56 5.42
N LEU A 187 -3.90 14.16 4.16
CA LEU A 187 -3.99 15.09 3.03
C LEU A 187 -5.27 15.93 3.04
N VAL A 188 -6.42 15.37 3.44
CA VAL A 188 -7.68 16.11 3.63
C VAL A 188 -7.51 17.19 4.72
N GLU A 189 -6.83 16.87 5.82
CA GLU A 189 -6.52 17.83 6.87
C GLU A 189 -5.54 18.91 6.40
N SER A 190 -4.50 18.54 5.64
CA SER A 190 -3.54 19.48 5.03
C SER A 190 -4.20 20.38 3.97
N ALA A 191 -5.35 19.97 3.41
CA ALA A 191 -6.20 20.79 2.56
C ALA A 191 -7.17 21.70 3.37
N GLY A 192 -6.99 21.81 4.69
CA GLY A 192 -7.74 22.70 5.56
C GLY A 192 -9.13 22.15 5.98
N GLN A 193 -9.33 20.84 5.91
CA GLN A 193 -10.57 20.21 6.37
C GLN A 193 -10.27 19.23 7.52
N PRO A 194 -10.32 19.70 8.78
CA PRO A 194 -10.13 18.82 9.94
C PRO A 194 -11.20 17.74 10.00
N VAL A 195 -10.76 16.52 10.26
CA VAL A 195 -11.66 15.36 10.40
C VAL A 195 -11.40 14.62 11.69
N ARG A 196 -12.35 13.81 12.12
CA ARG A 196 -12.19 12.82 13.20
C ARG A 196 -12.72 11.48 12.75
N MET A 197 -12.06 10.43 13.20
CA MET A 197 -12.48 9.05 12.93
C MET A 197 -13.70 8.70 13.78
N LEU A 198 -14.62 7.94 13.19
CA LEU A 198 -15.64 7.19 13.94
C LEU A 198 -15.02 5.89 14.45
N ASP A 199 -15.61 5.33 15.51
CA ASP A 199 -15.16 4.04 16.04
C ASP A 199 -15.34 2.94 14.98
N SER A 200 -14.24 2.29 14.63
CA SER A 200 -14.19 1.17 13.68
C SER A 200 -14.27 -0.20 14.38
N GLY A 201 -14.37 -0.24 15.71
CA GLY A 201 -14.45 -1.47 16.49
C GLY A 201 -13.28 -2.43 16.17
N PRO A 202 -13.57 -3.71 15.87
CA PRO A 202 -12.50 -4.68 15.60
C PRO A 202 -11.72 -4.40 14.31
N VAL A 203 -12.29 -3.65 13.36
CA VAL A 203 -11.67 -3.40 12.04
C VAL A 203 -10.32 -2.71 12.18
N ALA A 204 -10.17 -1.80 13.15
CA ALA A 204 -8.92 -1.07 13.37
C ALA A 204 -7.69 -1.96 13.61
N ARG A 205 -7.90 -3.19 14.12
CA ARG A 205 -6.83 -4.13 14.49
C ARG A 205 -6.52 -5.17 13.41
N PHE A 206 -7.35 -5.28 12.38
CA PHE A 206 -7.09 -6.25 11.32
C PHE A 206 -5.92 -5.79 10.45
N PRO A 207 -5.14 -6.73 9.89
CA PRO A 207 -4.12 -6.39 8.90
C PRO A 207 -4.77 -5.75 7.66
N SER A 208 -3.98 -5.03 6.90
CA SER A 208 -4.49 -4.35 5.71
C SER A 208 -3.70 -4.77 4.46
N ASN A 209 -2.94 -3.86 3.85
CA ASN A 209 -2.30 -4.14 2.58
C ASN A 209 -1.06 -5.04 2.69
N GLY A 210 -0.85 -5.85 1.65
CA GLY A 210 0.34 -6.69 1.50
C GLY A 210 0.77 -6.81 0.04
N PHE A 211 2.03 -7.20 -0.17
CA PHE A 211 2.50 -7.53 -1.50
C PHE A 211 1.82 -8.81 -1.99
N TYR A 212 1.16 -8.68 -3.12
CA TYR A 212 0.28 -9.68 -3.71
C TYR A 212 0.74 -10.03 -5.12
N ALA A 213 0.78 -11.31 -5.42
CA ALA A 213 1.15 -11.83 -6.74
C ALA A 213 0.55 -13.23 -6.96
N LEU A 214 0.55 -13.70 -8.20
CA LEU A 214 0.28 -15.10 -8.51
C LEU A 214 1.33 -15.99 -7.81
N GLU A 215 0.89 -17.12 -7.26
CA GLU A 215 1.78 -18.11 -6.61
C GLU A 215 2.87 -18.57 -7.58
N GLU A 216 2.54 -18.70 -8.86
CA GLU A 216 3.50 -19.04 -9.91
C GLU A 216 4.55 -17.94 -10.12
N THR A 217 4.16 -16.66 -10.11
CA THR A 217 5.08 -15.53 -10.21
C THR A 217 6.08 -15.53 -9.06
N VAL A 218 5.60 -15.68 -7.82
CA VAL A 218 6.49 -15.76 -6.64
C VAL A 218 7.45 -16.95 -6.74
N ARG A 219 6.99 -18.10 -7.22
CA ARG A 219 7.83 -19.29 -7.37
C ARG A 219 8.89 -19.11 -8.46
N LYS A 220 8.52 -18.57 -9.64
CA LYS A 220 9.44 -18.36 -10.77
C LYS A 220 10.46 -17.27 -10.48
N ASP A 221 10.01 -16.17 -9.89
CA ASP A 221 10.80 -14.97 -9.63
C ASP A 221 11.06 -14.76 -8.13
N ARG A 222 11.35 -15.87 -7.40
CA ARG A 222 11.56 -15.83 -5.94
C ARG A 222 12.62 -14.80 -5.53
N THR A 223 13.71 -14.71 -6.28
CA THR A 223 14.77 -13.73 -6.02
C THR A 223 14.25 -12.30 -6.10
N ALA A 224 13.42 -11.99 -7.09
CA ALA A 224 12.80 -10.68 -7.24
C ALA A 224 11.78 -10.40 -6.11
N ALA A 225 10.95 -11.40 -5.75
CA ALA A 225 10.00 -11.29 -4.65
C ALA A 225 10.70 -10.97 -3.32
N VAL A 226 11.79 -11.69 -3.00
CA VAL A 226 12.60 -11.46 -1.79
C VAL A 226 13.26 -10.09 -1.84
N ALA A 227 13.91 -9.72 -2.94
CA ALA A 227 14.59 -8.43 -3.05
C ALA A 227 13.61 -7.26 -2.95
N LEU A 228 12.44 -7.34 -3.61
CA LEU A 228 11.38 -6.34 -3.54
C LEU A 228 10.91 -6.13 -2.09
N THR A 229 10.58 -7.20 -1.40
CA THR A 229 10.00 -7.11 -0.05
C THR A 229 11.06 -6.82 1.03
N LYS A 230 12.28 -7.35 0.89
CA LYS A 230 13.40 -7.00 1.76
C LYS A 230 13.79 -5.53 1.63
N GLY A 231 13.93 -5.03 0.39
CA GLY A 231 14.21 -3.62 0.15
C GLY A 231 13.11 -2.71 0.71
N TYR A 232 11.84 -3.10 0.54
CA TYR A 232 10.71 -2.38 1.16
C TYR A 232 10.78 -2.41 2.69
N ALA A 233 11.10 -3.55 3.32
CA ALA A 233 11.26 -3.65 4.78
C ALA A 233 12.37 -2.74 5.30
N MET A 234 13.53 -2.75 4.66
CA MET A 234 14.65 -1.85 4.99
C MET A 234 14.26 -0.38 4.80
N GLY A 235 13.56 -0.05 3.69
CA GLY A 235 13.03 1.28 3.44
C GLY A 235 12.02 1.73 4.49
N THR A 236 11.20 0.81 5.00
CA THR A 236 10.25 1.08 6.10
C THR A 236 10.98 1.41 7.39
N VAL A 237 12.00 0.60 7.76
CA VAL A 237 12.85 0.87 8.94
C VAL A 237 13.51 2.25 8.85
N PHE A 238 14.06 2.59 7.68
CA PHE A 238 14.67 3.90 7.43
C PHE A 238 13.65 5.03 7.58
N ALA A 239 12.47 4.89 6.94
CA ALA A 239 11.42 5.91 6.94
C ALA A 239 10.87 6.20 8.34
N VAL A 240 10.74 5.18 9.17
CA VAL A 240 10.33 5.32 10.58
C VAL A 240 11.44 6.02 11.40
N ALA A 241 12.72 5.71 11.15
CA ALA A 241 13.84 6.26 11.89
C ALA A 241 14.15 7.73 11.53
N ASN A 242 13.89 8.14 10.29
CA ASN A 242 14.09 9.54 9.81
C ASN A 242 13.02 9.90 8.75
N PRO A 243 11.80 10.29 9.19
CA PRO A 243 10.70 10.61 8.28
C PRO A 243 10.99 11.79 7.35
N GLU A 244 11.75 12.79 7.81
CA GLU A 244 12.10 13.96 7.00
C GLU A 244 13.03 13.56 5.83
N ALA A 245 14.09 12.82 6.12
CA ALA A 245 14.98 12.29 5.09
C ALA A 245 14.23 11.36 4.13
N ALA A 246 13.30 10.56 4.62
CA ALA A 246 12.46 9.68 3.80
C ALA A 246 11.65 10.45 2.76
N VAL A 247 11.03 11.56 3.15
CA VAL A 247 10.27 12.42 2.23
C VAL A 247 11.19 13.13 1.25
N LYS A 248 12.34 13.63 1.68
CA LYS A 248 13.34 14.24 0.77
C LYS A 248 13.82 13.24 -0.28
N ILE A 249 14.11 12.00 0.12
CA ILE A 249 14.48 10.92 -0.81
C ILE A 249 13.33 10.60 -1.76
N LEU A 250 12.09 10.61 -1.29
CA LEU A 250 10.92 10.40 -2.15
C LEU A 250 10.85 11.47 -3.25
N TYR A 251 11.07 12.74 -2.93
CA TYR A 251 11.08 13.84 -3.90
C TYR A 251 12.20 13.70 -4.93
N ASP A 252 13.37 13.19 -4.52
CA ASP A 252 14.47 12.92 -5.43
C ASP A 252 14.15 11.80 -6.43
N VAL A 253 13.54 10.72 -5.96
CA VAL A 253 13.26 9.52 -6.76
C VAL A 253 11.97 9.65 -7.57
N TYR A 254 10.96 10.30 -6.99
CA TYR A 254 9.65 10.55 -7.60
C TYR A 254 9.30 12.04 -7.53
N PRO A 255 9.94 12.92 -8.34
CA PRO A 255 9.76 14.37 -8.27
C PRO A 255 8.31 14.83 -8.43
N GLN A 256 7.49 14.05 -9.13
CA GLN A 256 6.06 14.31 -9.32
C GLN A 256 5.24 14.21 -8.03
N THR A 257 5.79 13.66 -6.96
CA THR A 257 5.11 13.57 -5.65
C THR A 257 5.22 14.85 -4.83
N LYS A 258 6.20 15.73 -5.15
CA LYS A 258 6.38 16.99 -4.45
C LYS A 258 5.18 17.92 -4.71
N PRO A 259 4.47 18.39 -3.68
CA PRO A 259 3.32 19.25 -3.85
C PRO A 259 3.66 20.56 -4.55
N THR A 260 2.80 21.00 -5.48
CA THR A 260 2.91 22.31 -6.12
C THR A 260 2.11 23.37 -5.36
N GLY A 261 2.48 24.64 -5.49
CA GLY A 261 1.74 25.75 -4.88
C GLY A 261 1.94 25.91 -3.38
N LYS A 262 2.93 25.20 -2.80
CA LYS A 262 3.35 25.33 -1.39
C LYS A 262 4.83 25.71 -1.32
N THR A 263 5.26 26.33 -0.21
CA THR A 263 6.69 26.45 0.06
C THR A 263 7.30 25.07 0.31
N GLU A 264 8.59 24.93 0.10
CA GLU A 264 9.29 23.65 0.32
C GLU A 264 9.11 23.13 1.75
N GLU A 265 9.21 24.04 2.72
CA GLU A 265 9.02 23.73 4.13
C GLU A 265 7.58 23.27 4.45
N GLN A 266 6.55 23.90 3.85
CA GLN A 266 5.16 23.46 4.01
C GLN A 266 4.92 22.12 3.37
N ALA A 267 5.42 21.88 2.15
CA ALA A 267 5.32 20.62 1.47
C ALA A 267 5.94 19.48 2.29
N LEU A 268 7.15 19.71 2.81
CA LEU A 268 7.87 18.74 3.62
C LEU A 268 7.11 18.42 4.92
N ARG A 269 6.60 19.43 5.65
CA ARG A 269 5.83 19.21 6.88
C ARG A 269 4.58 18.39 6.61
N ASP A 270 3.83 18.71 5.55
CA ASP A 270 2.57 18.02 5.22
C ASP A 270 2.83 16.58 4.82
N ASP A 271 3.89 16.32 4.04
CA ASP A 271 4.22 14.97 3.59
C ASP A 271 4.88 14.13 4.68
N VAL A 272 5.62 14.74 5.61
CA VAL A 272 6.08 14.05 6.83
C VAL A 272 4.88 13.67 7.70
N LYS A 273 3.88 14.54 7.89
CA LYS A 273 2.65 14.21 8.58
C LYS A 273 1.93 13.03 7.92
N THR A 274 1.84 13.05 6.58
CA THR A 274 1.23 11.98 5.79
C THR A 274 1.99 10.66 5.93
N LEU A 275 3.32 10.69 5.91
CA LEU A 275 4.17 9.52 6.14
C LEU A 275 3.98 8.94 7.54
N LEU A 276 3.93 9.81 8.56
CA LEU A 276 3.74 9.38 9.95
C LEU A 276 2.39 8.73 10.18
N ALA A 277 1.32 9.19 9.51
CA ALA A 277 0.03 8.51 9.55
C ALA A 277 0.14 7.05 9.08
N ARG A 278 0.90 6.78 8.00
CA ARG A 278 1.18 5.42 7.53
C ARG A 278 2.09 4.65 8.47
N ALA A 279 3.08 5.29 9.08
CA ALA A 279 4.06 4.65 9.95
C ALA A 279 3.43 3.93 11.16
N GLU A 280 2.29 4.42 11.64
CA GLU A 280 1.53 3.77 12.72
C GLU A 280 1.10 2.33 12.34
N HIS A 281 0.82 2.09 11.06
CA HIS A 281 0.36 0.80 10.56
C HIS A 281 1.51 -0.14 10.12
N TRP A 282 2.75 0.34 10.11
CA TRP A 282 3.95 -0.48 9.90
C TRP A 282 4.45 -1.15 11.19
N LYS A 283 3.96 -0.72 12.36
CA LYS A 283 4.39 -1.25 13.66
C LYS A 283 4.05 -2.73 13.78
N LEU A 284 5.05 -3.56 14.02
CA LEU A 284 4.90 -5.02 14.10
C LEU A 284 4.00 -5.43 15.27
N GLU A 285 4.02 -4.65 16.35
CA GLU A 285 3.22 -4.87 17.55
C GLU A 285 1.71 -4.80 17.26
N ALA A 286 1.30 -4.01 16.27
CA ALA A 286 -0.10 -3.88 15.89
C ALA A 286 -0.70 -5.20 15.39
N GLY A 287 0.09 -6.02 14.69
CA GLY A 287 -0.27 -7.37 14.23
C GLY A 287 0.19 -8.49 15.16
N GLY A 288 0.79 -8.18 16.31
CA GLY A 288 1.33 -9.18 17.22
C GLY A 288 2.44 -10.06 16.61
N VAL A 289 3.10 -9.56 15.54
CA VAL A 289 4.18 -10.25 14.83
C VAL A 289 5.55 -9.70 15.23
N LYS A 290 6.61 -10.42 14.88
CA LYS A 290 7.98 -10.05 15.28
C LYS A 290 8.90 -9.75 14.09
N ARG A 291 8.46 -10.08 12.87
CA ARG A 291 9.28 -10.01 11.67
C ARG A 291 8.59 -9.20 10.60
N TRP A 292 9.36 -8.46 9.84
CA TRP A 292 8.86 -7.70 8.71
C TRP A 292 8.20 -8.61 7.68
N GLY A 293 6.99 -8.25 7.26
CA GLY A 293 6.22 -8.99 6.27
C GLY A 293 5.47 -10.20 6.79
N GLU A 294 5.64 -10.57 8.06
CA GLU A 294 4.95 -11.70 8.66
C GLU A 294 3.44 -11.46 8.70
N SER A 295 2.69 -12.49 8.31
CA SER A 295 1.23 -12.50 8.34
C SER A 295 0.74 -13.29 9.54
N SER A 296 -0.07 -12.65 10.41
CA SER A 296 -0.80 -13.34 11.49
C SER A 296 -1.99 -14.10 10.90
N ILE A 297 -1.85 -15.39 10.69
CA ILE A 297 -2.93 -16.25 10.15
C ILE A 297 -4.21 -16.08 10.95
N LYS A 298 -4.09 -15.99 12.30
CA LYS A 298 -5.23 -15.79 13.19
C LYS A 298 -6.00 -14.50 12.89
N ASP A 299 -5.29 -13.40 12.63
CA ASP A 299 -5.93 -12.10 12.41
C ASP A 299 -6.50 -12.00 11.00
N PHE A 300 -5.89 -12.66 10.00
CA PHE A 300 -6.48 -12.84 8.69
C PHE A 300 -7.76 -13.66 8.75
N ASP A 301 -7.77 -14.80 9.46
CA ASP A 301 -8.99 -15.61 9.66
C ASP A 301 -10.09 -14.81 10.39
N ALA A 302 -9.72 -14.02 11.41
CA ALA A 302 -10.67 -13.17 12.13
C ALA A 302 -11.25 -12.07 11.22
N TYR A 303 -10.43 -11.53 10.30
CA TYR A 303 -10.93 -10.55 9.33
C TYR A 303 -11.85 -11.20 8.31
N GLU A 304 -11.54 -12.37 7.80
CA GLU A 304 -12.43 -13.16 6.94
C GLU A 304 -13.78 -13.43 7.61
N ASP A 305 -13.77 -13.85 8.90
CA ASP A 305 -14.99 -14.06 9.68
C ASP A 305 -15.81 -12.76 9.80
N PHE A 306 -15.16 -11.62 9.98
CA PHE A 306 -15.82 -10.32 9.96
C PHE A 306 -16.47 -10.01 8.61
N LEU A 307 -15.73 -10.20 7.51
CA LEU A 307 -16.21 -9.91 6.15
C LEU A 307 -17.42 -10.79 5.77
N VAL A 308 -17.39 -12.07 6.14
CA VAL A 308 -18.54 -13.00 5.92
C VAL A 308 -19.72 -12.61 6.81
N ARG A 309 -19.46 -12.41 8.12
CA ARG A 309 -20.52 -12.08 9.10
C ARG A 309 -21.33 -10.86 8.67
N TRP A 310 -20.67 -9.86 8.12
CA TRP A 310 -21.29 -8.61 7.70
C TRP A 310 -21.57 -8.56 6.19
N LYS A 311 -21.53 -9.71 5.51
CA LYS A 311 -21.92 -9.89 4.10
C LYS A 311 -21.13 -9.00 3.13
N VAL A 312 -19.89 -8.66 3.48
CA VAL A 312 -18.95 -7.98 2.58
C VAL A 312 -18.45 -8.96 1.52
N ILE A 313 -18.21 -10.22 1.94
CA ILE A 313 -17.94 -11.37 1.08
C ILE A 313 -19.00 -12.46 1.32
N LYS A 314 -19.17 -13.36 0.36
CA LYS A 314 -20.22 -14.41 0.43
C LYS A 314 -19.81 -15.57 1.32
N GLU A 315 -18.59 -16.04 1.17
CA GLU A 315 -18.06 -17.24 1.82
C GLU A 315 -16.64 -16.98 2.32
N LYS A 316 -16.26 -17.66 3.41
CA LYS A 316 -14.92 -17.61 3.97
C LYS A 316 -13.94 -18.35 3.06
N VAL A 317 -12.77 -17.76 2.89
CA VAL A 317 -11.59 -18.40 2.31
C VAL A 317 -10.57 -18.58 3.43
N PRO A 318 -10.01 -19.78 3.67
CA PRO A 318 -8.99 -19.95 4.70
C PRO A 318 -7.84 -18.98 4.53
N ALA A 319 -7.37 -18.36 5.60
CA ALA A 319 -6.27 -17.39 5.54
C ALA A 319 -5.04 -17.98 4.83
N THR A 320 -4.75 -19.27 5.00
CA THR A 320 -3.64 -19.96 4.32
C THR A 320 -3.77 -20.02 2.79
N ASP A 321 -4.95 -19.75 2.25
CA ASP A 321 -5.19 -19.69 0.81
C ASP A 321 -4.96 -18.29 0.23
N ILE A 322 -4.94 -17.26 1.08
CA ILE A 322 -4.77 -15.86 0.67
C ILE A 322 -3.47 -15.23 1.14
N VAL A 323 -2.76 -15.83 2.13
CA VAL A 323 -1.46 -15.35 2.60
C VAL A 323 -0.45 -16.49 2.72
N THR A 324 0.85 -16.14 2.69
CA THR A 324 1.96 -17.07 2.95
C THR A 324 3.10 -16.36 3.67
N ASN A 325 3.78 -17.08 4.57
CA ASN A 325 4.97 -16.62 5.30
C ASN A 325 6.28 -17.23 4.74
N GLU A 326 6.24 -17.86 3.57
CA GLU A 326 7.37 -18.63 3.03
C GLU A 326 8.62 -17.81 2.70
N LEU A 327 8.50 -16.47 2.55
CA LEU A 327 9.63 -15.58 2.28
C LEU A 327 10.14 -14.83 3.52
N VAL A 328 9.44 -14.92 4.66
CA VAL A 328 9.70 -14.09 5.85
C VAL A 328 11.12 -14.24 6.36
N ASP A 329 11.67 -15.47 6.38
CA ASP A 329 13.04 -15.71 6.86
C ASP A 329 14.09 -15.07 5.94
N GLU A 330 13.87 -15.09 4.62
CA GLU A 330 14.79 -14.50 3.65
C GLU A 330 14.70 -12.97 3.65
N VAL A 331 13.49 -12.44 3.77
CA VAL A 331 13.21 -11.00 3.84
C VAL A 331 13.91 -10.38 5.05
N ASN A 332 13.93 -11.06 6.19
CA ASN A 332 14.47 -10.53 7.43
C ASN A 332 16.00 -10.75 7.60
N LYS A 333 16.71 -11.22 6.57
CA LYS A 333 18.17 -11.31 6.58
C LYS A 333 18.83 -9.94 6.37
N PHE A 334 18.57 -9.00 7.29
CA PHE A 334 19.22 -7.68 7.37
C PHE A 334 19.28 -7.20 8.81
N ASP A 335 20.16 -6.26 9.10
CA ASP A 335 20.28 -5.63 10.42
C ASP A 335 19.41 -4.36 10.45
N ALA A 336 18.25 -4.44 11.10
CA ALA A 336 17.33 -3.32 11.22
C ALA A 336 17.91 -2.19 12.08
N ALA A 337 18.76 -2.49 13.07
CA ALA A 337 19.40 -1.47 13.91
C ALA A 337 20.43 -0.68 13.11
N ALA A 338 21.22 -1.35 12.26
CA ALA A 338 22.16 -0.69 11.35
C ALA A 338 21.44 0.22 10.35
N VAL A 339 20.32 -0.23 9.75
CA VAL A 339 19.49 0.60 8.85
C VAL A 339 18.94 1.83 9.57
N ALA A 340 18.43 1.67 10.80
CA ALA A 340 17.93 2.79 11.58
C ALA A 340 19.02 3.78 11.98
N ALA A 341 20.23 3.31 12.30
CA ALA A 341 21.38 4.15 12.61
C ALA A 341 21.82 4.95 11.35
N GLU A 342 21.86 4.29 10.19
CA GLU A 342 22.14 4.93 8.91
C GLU A 342 21.12 6.04 8.59
N ALA A 343 19.82 5.75 8.80
CA ALA A 343 18.76 6.73 8.59
C ALA A 343 18.92 7.99 9.47
N LYS A 344 19.26 7.80 10.75
CA LYS A 344 19.48 8.91 11.70
C LYS A 344 20.71 9.76 11.34
N ALA A 345 21.72 9.16 10.71
CA ALA A 345 22.92 9.85 10.24
C ALA A 345 22.72 10.53 8.86
N TRP A 346 21.62 10.27 8.16
CA TRP A 346 21.33 10.84 6.85
C TRP A 346 21.03 12.33 6.97
N LYS A 347 21.73 13.14 6.15
CA LYS A 347 21.62 14.61 6.12
C LYS A 347 20.77 15.11 4.97
#